data_e935ecf873af53ef924ca98646172fe4
#
_entry.id   e935ecf873af53ef924ca98646172fe4
#
_cell.length_a   1.000
_cell.length_b   1.000
_cell.length_c   1.000
_cell.angle_alpha   90.00
_cell.angle_beta   90.00
_cell.angle_gamma   90.00
#
_symmetry.space_group_name_H-M   'P 1'
#
loop_
_entity.id
_entity.type
_entity.pdbx_description
1 polymer ?
#
loop_
_entity_poly.entity_id
_entity_poly.type
_entity_poly.pdbx_seq_one_letter_code
_entity_poly.pdbx_strand_id
1 'polypeptide(L)'
;MFLGEFQHSLDTKGRVILPARYRDQLAEGAYVTKGRGGCLSVFTPEDFEDVASQVRDQSKRGAKELNAARVFFSGAQEVRPDKQGRVALPQNLREYAGLTREVVVAGVFSRIEIWDRDRWLELDRVGAQALTDSDDLPEFGI
;
A
#
# COMPACT_ATOMS: atom_id res chain seq x y z
N MET A 1 -11.40 7.70 1.42
CA MET A 1 -11.58 6.46 0.63
C MET A 1 -10.73 6.54 -0.63
N PHE A 2 -9.96 5.50 -0.91
CA PHE A 2 -9.07 5.44 -2.07
C PHE A 2 -9.57 4.40 -3.06
N LEU A 3 -9.77 4.81 -4.29
CA LEU A 3 -10.28 3.95 -5.37
C LEU A 3 -9.50 4.23 -6.66
N GLY A 4 -9.44 3.23 -7.53
CA GLY A 4 -8.83 3.32 -8.85
C GLY A 4 -7.39 2.86 -8.88
N GLU A 5 -6.89 2.61 -10.09
CA GLU A 5 -5.48 2.27 -10.29
C GLU A 5 -4.84 3.23 -11.29
N PHE A 6 -3.57 3.53 -11.05
CA PHE A 6 -2.82 4.52 -11.81
C PHE A 6 -1.41 4.00 -12.07
N GLN A 7 -0.99 4.06 -13.33
CA GLN A 7 0.38 3.67 -13.70
C GLN A 7 1.27 4.90 -13.62
N HIS A 8 2.40 4.74 -12.95
CA HIS A 8 3.40 5.78 -12.78
C HIS A 8 4.80 5.18 -12.85
N SER A 9 5.78 6.05 -12.87
CA SER A 9 7.20 5.67 -12.81
C SER A 9 7.84 6.31 -11.59
N LEU A 10 8.75 5.59 -10.97
CA LEU A 10 9.64 6.19 -9.97
C LEU A 10 10.63 7.11 -10.69
N ASP A 11 10.91 8.25 -10.11
CA ASP A 11 12.00 9.09 -10.60
C ASP A 11 13.36 8.58 -10.08
N THR A 12 14.44 9.21 -10.49
CA THR A 12 15.80 8.78 -10.12
C THR A 12 16.08 8.89 -8.62
N LYS A 13 15.27 9.66 -7.90
CA LYS A 13 15.38 9.84 -6.45
C LYS A 13 14.41 8.95 -5.66
N GLY A 14 13.73 8.02 -6.33
CA GLY A 14 12.80 7.12 -5.67
C GLY A 14 11.48 7.77 -5.27
N ARG A 15 11.06 8.83 -5.96
CA ARG A 15 9.79 9.49 -5.71
C ARG A 15 8.76 9.03 -6.71
N VAL A 16 7.52 8.94 -6.26
CA VAL A 16 6.36 8.62 -7.09
C VAL A 16 5.33 9.75 -6.99
N ILE A 17 4.71 10.09 -8.11
CA ILE A 17 3.61 11.05 -8.13
C ILE A 17 2.34 10.34 -7.70
N LEU A 18 1.61 10.93 -6.77
CA LEU A 18 0.29 10.44 -6.38
C LEU A 18 -0.79 11.10 -7.21
N PRO A 19 -1.86 10.37 -7.58
CA PRO A 19 -3.01 10.97 -8.23
C PRO A 19 -3.55 12.16 -7.46
N ALA A 20 -4.00 13.19 -8.18
CA ALA A 20 -4.48 14.42 -7.56
C ALA A 20 -5.57 14.17 -6.52
N ARG A 21 -6.49 13.23 -6.80
CA ARG A 21 -7.57 12.89 -5.87
C ARG A 21 -7.09 12.33 -4.54
N TYR A 22 -5.89 11.74 -4.49
CA TYR A 22 -5.32 11.20 -3.26
C TYR A 22 -4.56 12.24 -2.44
N ARG A 23 -4.04 13.27 -3.12
CA ARG A 23 -3.24 14.30 -2.46
C ARG A 23 -4.00 15.04 -1.37
N ASP A 24 -5.25 15.35 -1.62
CA ASP A 24 -6.10 16.06 -0.65
C ASP A 24 -6.30 15.23 0.61
N GLN A 25 -6.49 13.93 0.46
CA GLN A 25 -6.66 13.02 1.59
C GLN A 25 -5.37 12.86 2.40
N LEU A 26 -4.21 13.10 1.78
CA LEU A 26 -2.90 12.94 2.41
C LEU A 26 -2.24 14.28 2.76
N ALA A 27 -2.96 15.39 2.66
CA ALA A 27 -2.41 16.73 2.87
C ALA A 27 -1.84 16.91 4.29
N GLU A 28 -2.42 16.26 5.29
CA GLU A 28 -1.97 16.31 6.68
C GLU A 28 -0.81 15.34 6.96
N GLY A 29 -0.33 14.64 5.94
CA GLY A 29 0.70 13.62 6.07
C GLY A 29 0.15 12.22 5.85
N ALA A 30 1.06 11.28 5.74
CA ALA A 30 0.72 9.88 5.53
C ALA A 30 1.78 8.99 6.16
N TYR A 31 1.44 7.72 6.35
CA TYR A 31 2.39 6.70 6.76
C TYR A 31 2.53 5.68 5.65
N VAL A 32 3.78 5.37 5.30
CA VAL A 32 4.10 4.31 4.35
C VAL A 32 4.82 3.19 5.08
N THR A 33 4.45 1.95 4.81
CA THR A 33 5.10 0.78 5.39
C THR A 33 5.02 -0.41 4.46
N LYS A 34 5.69 -1.49 4.86
CA LYS A 34 5.66 -2.76 4.14
C LYS A 34 4.23 -3.30 4.16
N GLY A 35 3.70 -3.56 2.99
CA GLY A 35 2.34 -4.06 2.83
C GLY A 35 2.29 -5.57 2.66
N ARG A 36 1.12 -6.10 2.88
CA ARG A 36 0.86 -7.53 2.76
C ARG A 36 0.93 -7.94 1.28
N GLY A 37 1.59 -9.05 1.02
CA GLY A 37 1.79 -9.53 -0.35
C GLY A 37 3.01 -8.94 -1.05
N GLY A 38 3.77 -8.07 -0.38
CA GLY A 38 5.00 -7.51 -0.92
C GLY A 38 4.82 -6.19 -1.66
N CYS A 39 3.81 -5.43 -1.31
CA CYS A 39 3.64 -4.06 -1.77
C CYS A 39 4.04 -3.06 -0.68
N LEU A 40 3.90 -1.78 -0.97
CA LEU A 40 3.91 -0.75 0.05
C LEU A 40 2.48 -0.29 0.29
N SER A 41 2.13 -0.11 1.55
CA SER A 41 0.83 0.44 1.96
C SER A 41 1.01 1.87 2.43
N VAL A 42 0.14 2.77 1.97
CA VAL A 42 0.12 4.17 2.37
C VAL A 42 -1.22 4.47 3.02
N PHE A 43 -1.18 5.02 4.22
CA PHE A 43 -2.36 5.30 5.03
C PHE A 43 -2.42 6.77 5.41
N THR A 44 -3.65 7.29 5.56
CA THR A 44 -3.84 8.52 6.35
C THR A 44 -3.47 8.24 7.80
N PRO A 45 -3.16 9.26 8.61
CA PRO A 45 -2.89 9.03 10.04
C PRO A 45 -4.02 8.29 10.75
N GLU A 46 -5.27 8.61 10.43
CA GLU A 46 -6.44 7.97 11.03
C GLU A 46 -6.54 6.49 10.67
N ASP A 47 -6.43 6.17 9.38
CA ASP A 47 -6.48 4.78 8.92
C ASP A 47 -5.28 3.96 9.44
N PHE A 48 -4.12 4.61 9.57
CA PHE A 48 -2.95 3.94 10.13
C PHE A 48 -3.18 3.55 11.59
N GLU A 49 -3.78 4.41 12.39
CA GLU A 49 -4.11 4.09 13.78
C GLU A 49 -5.05 2.88 13.89
N ASP A 50 -6.05 2.81 13.02
CA ASP A 50 -6.97 1.68 13.00
C ASP A 50 -6.25 0.37 12.67
N VAL A 51 -5.43 0.38 11.64
CA VAL A 51 -4.65 -0.80 11.25
C VAL A 51 -3.61 -1.15 12.31
N ALA A 52 -2.94 -0.16 12.88
CA ALA A 52 -1.94 -0.37 13.93
C ALA A 52 -2.55 -1.08 15.14
N SER A 53 -3.77 -0.71 15.52
CA SER A 53 -4.49 -1.36 16.61
C SER A 53 -4.73 -2.84 16.32
N GLN A 54 -5.16 -3.16 15.10
CA GLN A 54 -5.38 -4.55 14.68
C GLN A 54 -4.08 -5.35 14.64
N VAL A 55 -3.02 -4.78 14.09
CA VAL A 55 -1.71 -5.44 14.03
C VAL A 55 -1.19 -5.72 15.43
N ARG A 56 -1.32 -4.75 16.33
CA ARG A 56 -0.91 -4.91 17.73
C ARG A 56 -1.67 -6.04 18.39
N ASP A 57 -2.98 -6.12 18.21
CA ASP A 57 -3.80 -7.18 18.79
C ASP A 57 -3.40 -8.56 18.27
N GLN A 58 -3.16 -8.67 16.96
CA GLN A 58 -2.73 -9.92 16.34
C GLN A 58 -1.32 -10.33 16.77
N SER A 59 -0.46 -9.37 17.09
CA SER A 59 0.93 -9.67 17.52
C SER A 59 1.02 -10.51 18.77
N LYS A 60 -0.05 -10.55 19.57
CA LYS A 60 -0.12 -11.31 20.81
C LYS A 60 -0.40 -12.80 20.58
N ARG A 61 -0.71 -13.21 19.36
CA ARG A 61 -1.12 -14.59 19.06
C ARG A 61 0.03 -15.57 18.99
N GLY A 62 1.25 -15.12 18.66
CA GLY A 62 2.39 -16.00 18.56
C GLY A 62 3.62 -15.33 17.97
N ALA A 63 4.70 -16.09 17.82
CA ALA A 63 5.99 -15.57 17.35
C ALA A 63 5.93 -15.06 15.92
N LYS A 64 5.20 -15.75 15.04
CA LYS A 64 5.06 -15.36 13.63
C LYS A 64 4.38 -13.99 13.52
N GLU A 65 3.27 -13.82 14.22
CA GLU A 65 2.49 -12.59 14.21
C GLU A 65 3.28 -11.45 14.86
N LEU A 66 4.00 -11.72 15.93
CA LEU A 66 4.85 -10.71 16.58
C LEU A 66 5.99 -10.27 15.66
N ASN A 67 6.63 -11.18 14.95
CA ASN A 67 7.70 -10.82 14.03
C ASN A 67 7.16 -9.99 12.84
N ALA A 68 5.99 -10.33 12.32
CA ALA A 68 5.34 -9.55 11.28
C ALA A 68 5.00 -8.13 11.78
N ALA A 69 4.48 -8.03 13.01
CA ALA A 69 4.18 -6.73 13.61
C ALA A 69 5.44 -5.87 13.78
N ARG A 70 6.54 -6.48 14.24
CA ARG A 70 7.82 -5.79 14.37
C ARG A 70 8.27 -5.17 13.04
N VAL A 71 8.19 -5.93 11.97
CA VAL A 71 8.59 -5.49 10.62
C VAL A 71 7.65 -4.42 10.08
N PHE A 72 6.36 -4.58 10.32
CA PHE A 72 5.35 -3.59 9.92
C PHE A 72 5.61 -2.24 10.58
N PHE A 73 5.75 -2.22 11.90
CA PHE A 73 5.94 -0.98 12.64
C PHE A 73 7.33 -0.36 12.44
N SER A 74 8.37 -1.17 12.46
CA SER A 74 9.74 -0.65 12.28
C SER A 74 9.97 -0.11 10.88
N GLY A 75 9.24 -0.60 9.89
CA GLY A 75 9.31 -0.11 8.52
C GLY A 75 8.47 1.13 8.25
N ALA A 76 7.56 1.49 9.16
CA ALA A 76 6.65 2.61 8.93
C ALA A 76 7.37 3.94 9.01
N GLN A 77 7.11 4.81 8.04
CA GLN A 77 7.69 6.15 8.00
C GLN A 77 6.62 7.16 7.63
N GLU A 78 6.68 8.32 8.27
CA GLU A 78 5.81 9.44 7.92
C GLU A 78 6.33 10.09 6.64
N VAL A 79 5.43 10.37 5.70
CA VAL A 79 5.74 11.02 4.44
C VAL A 79 4.69 12.10 4.17
N ARG A 80 5.06 13.09 3.35
CA ARG A 80 4.14 14.14 2.89
C ARG A 80 4.35 14.34 1.41
N PRO A 81 3.27 14.45 0.62
CA PRO A 81 3.41 14.86 -0.78
C PRO A 81 4.05 16.25 -0.85
N ASP A 82 4.97 16.41 -1.78
CA ASP A 82 5.55 17.74 -2.05
C ASP A 82 4.56 18.59 -2.89
N LYS A 83 4.97 19.79 -3.27
CA LYS A 83 4.12 20.71 -4.03
C LYS A 83 3.67 20.15 -5.37
N GLN A 84 4.43 19.20 -5.92
CA GLN A 84 4.12 18.54 -7.19
C GLN A 84 3.36 17.22 -7.00
N GLY A 85 3.04 16.89 -5.75
CA GLY A 85 2.34 15.64 -5.43
C GLY A 85 3.23 14.41 -5.40
N ARG A 86 4.55 14.58 -5.30
CA ARG A 86 5.48 13.46 -5.23
C ARG A 86 5.73 13.06 -3.79
N VAL A 87 5.85 11.76 -3.58
CA VAL A 87 6.19 11.17 -2.28
C VAL A 87 7.50 10.41 -2.44
N ALA A 88 8.47 10.71 -1.57
CA ALA A 88 9.74 10.00 -1.54
C ALA A 88 9.57 8.67 -0.80
N LEU A 89 9.86 7.58 -1.49
CA LEU A 89 9.79 6.24 -0.90
C LEU A 89 11.18 5.85 -0.40
N PRO A 90 11.34 5.52 0.89
CA PRO A 90 12.63 5.09 1.42
C PRO A 90 13.18 3.88 0.69
N GLN A 91 14.51 3.83 0.57
CA GLN A 91 15.19 2.78 -0.20
C GLN A 91 14.86 1.37 0.31
N ASN A 92 14.86 1.18 1.62
CA ASN A 92 14.55 -0.15 2.20
C ASN A 92 13.12 -0.60 1.87
N LEU A 93 12.18 0.33 1.77
CA LEU A 93 10.81 0.00 1.39
C LEU A 93 10.72 -0.32 -0.10
N ARG A 94 11.43 0.43 -0.95
CA ARG A 94 11.48 0.12 -2.39
C ARG A 94 12.09 -1.26 -2.64
N GLU A 95 13.13 -1.61 -1.90
CA GLU A 95 13.76 -2.93 -1.99
C GLU A 95 12.79 -4.04 -1.56
N TYR A 96 12.10 -3.85 -0.45
CA TYR A 96 11.11 -4.81 0.02
C TYR A 96 10.05 -5.10 -1.06
N ALA A 97 9.53 -4.05 -1.69
CA ALA A 97 8.47 -4.19 -2.68
C ALA A 97 8.98 -4.49 -4.10
N GLY A 98 10.30 -4.56 -4.28
CA GLY A 98 10.89 -4.83 -5.60
C GLY A 98 10.62 -3.74 -6.61
N LEU A 99 10.46 -2.49 -6.15
CA LEU A 99 10.15 -1.37 -7.03
C LEU A 99 11.42 -0.93 -7.75
N THR A 100 11.38 -0.93 -9.07
CA THR A 100 12.50 -0.46 -9.90
C THR A 100 12.14 0.85 -10.61
N ARG A 101 11.24 0.79 -11.57
CA ARG A 101 10.85 1.97 -12.33
C ARG A 101 9.34 2.07 -12.49
N GLU A 102 8.73 1.09 -13.15
CA GLU A 102 7.30 1.12 -13.44
C GLU A 102 6.52 0.58 -12.25
N VAL A 103 5.59 1.37 -11.75
CA VAL A 103 4.80 1.04 -10.58
C VAL A 103 3.30 1.25 -10.86
N VAL A 104 2.49 0.60 -10.04
CA VAL A 104 1.04 0.84 -10.01
C VAL A 104 0.68 1.37 -8.64
N VAL A 105 -0.06 2.46 -8.64
CA VAL A 105 -0.64 3.06 -7.43
C VAL A 105 -2.11 2.69 -7.42
N ALA A 106 -2.51 1.83 -6.50
CA ALA A 106 -3.85 1.29 -6.44
C ALA A 106 -4.57 1.74 -5.17
N GLY A 107 -5.78 2.25 -5.32
CA GLY A 107 -6.63 2.57 -4.17
C GLY A 107 -7.41 1.34 -3.72
N VAL A 108 -7.26 1.01 -2.44
CA VAL A 108 -7.88 -0.17 -1.84
C VAL A 108 -8.68 0.27 -0.61
N PHE A 109 -9.62 1.17 -0.83
CA PHE A 109 -10.56 1.75 0.12
C PHE A 109 -9.88 2.52 1.27
N SER A 110 -9.33 1.82 2.27
CA SER A 110 -8.74 2.44 3.47
C SER A 110 -7.24 2.68 3.36
N ARG A 111 -6.65 2.35 2.21
CA ARG A 111 -5.23 2.55 1.97
C ARG A 111 -4.93 2.63 0.48
N ILE A 112 -3.76 3.14 0.18
CA ILE A 112 -3.15 3.06 -1.15
C ILE A 112 -2.13 1.94 -1.10
N GLU A 113 -2.04 1.16 -2.17
CA GLU A 113 -0.97 0.17 -2.35
C GLU A 113 -0.10 0.58 -3.52
N ILE A 114 1.21 0.45 -3.35
CA ILE A 114 2.18 0.71 -4.42
C ILE A 114 2.86 -0.62 -4.74
N TRP A 115 2.70 -1.05 -5.97
CA TRP A 115 3.16 -2.34 -6.47
C TRP A 115 4.16 -2.17 -7.59
N ASP A 116 5.11 -3.07 -7.69
CA ASP A 116 5.81 -3.32 -8.94
C ASP A 116 4.77 -3.65 -10.03
N ARG A 117 4.93 -3.05 -11.20
CA ARG A 117 3.95 -3.19 -12.29
C ARG A 117 3.69 -4.65 -12.67
N ASP A 118 4.74 -5.43 -12.87
CA ASP A 118 4.59 -6.82 -13.32
C ASP A 118 3.89 -7.68 -12.27
N ARG A 119 4.21 -7.45 -11.00
CA ARG A 119 3.53 -8.13 -9.90
C ARG A 119 2.05 -7.75 -9.81
N TRP A 120 1.76 -6.46 -10.01
CA TRP A 120 0.37 -6.01 -10.02
C TRP A 120 -0.43 -6.66 -11.14
N LEU A 121 0.13 -6.75 -12.35
CA LEU A 121 -0.56 -7.35 -13.50
C LEU A 121 -0.93 -8.81 -13.23
N GLU A 122 -0.06 -9.57 -12.59
CA GLU A 122 -0.36 -10.95 -12.24
C GLU A 122 -1.43 -11.03 -11.14
N LEU A 123 -1.34 -10.20 -10.13
CA LEU A 123 -2.31 -10.14 -9.04
C LEU A 123 -3.69 -9.71 -9.55
N ASP A 124 -3.71 -8.72 -10.43
CA ASP A 124 -4.94 -8.23 -11.06
C ASP A 124 -5.61 -9.33 -11.88
N ARG A 125 -4.84 -10.08 -12.65
CA ARG A 125 -5.35 -11.20 -13.44
C ARG A 125 -6.00 -12.26 -12.55
N VAL A 126 -5.33 -12.64 -11.47
CA VAL A 126 -5.84 -13.63 -10.51
C VAL A 126 -7.08 -13.12 -9.80
N GLY A 127 -7.05 -11.86 -9.37
CA GLY A 127 -8.19 -11.25 -8.69
C GLY A 127 -9.41 -11.08 -9.58
N ALA A 128 -9.20 -10.67 -10.82
CA ALA A 128 -10.29 -10.55 -11.79
C ALA A 128 -10.94 -11.90 -12.07
N GLN A 129 -10.13 -12.96 -12.18
CA GLN A 129 -10.65 -14.32 -12.36
C GLN A 129 -11.49 -14.74 -11.15
N ALA A 130 -11.04 -14.44 -9.95
CA ALA A 130 -11.79 -14.76 -8.73
C ALA A 130 -13.14 -14.03 -8.67
N LEU A 131 -13.20 -12.77 -9.10
CA LEU A 131 -14.46 -12.03 -9.18
C LEU A 131 -15.41 -12.62 -10.22
N THR A 132 -14.88 -13.09 -11.34
CA THR A 132 -15.68 -13.71 -12.40
C THR A 132 -16.24 -15.04 -11.93
N ASP A 133 -15.43 -15.85 -11.25
CA ASP A 133 -15.78 -17.17 -10.73
C ASP A 133 -16.13 -17.03 -9.26
N SER A 134 -17.37 -16.65 -9.00
CA SER A 134 -17.84 -16.23 -7.69
C SER A 134 -18.13 -17.36 -6.69
N ASP A 135 -18.01 -18.63 -7.09
CA ASP A 135 -18.42 -19.75 -6.23
C ASP A 135 -17.56 -19.86 -4.96
N ASP A 136 -16.30 -19.46 -5.04
CA ASP A 136 -15.35 -19.58 -3.94
C ASP A 136 -15.18 -18.29 -3.11
N LEU A 137 -15.90 -17.22 -3.47
CA LEU A 137 -15.79 -15.95 -2.74
C LEU A 137 -16.84 -15.87 -1.64
N PRO A 138 -16.48 -15.20 -0.52
CA PRO A 138 -17.51 -14.81 0.43
C PRO A 138 -18.50 -13.87 -0.24
N GLU A 139 -19.67 -13.74 0.34
CA GLU A 139 -20.69 -12.86 -0.21
C GLU A 139 -20.24 -11.40 -0.09
N PHE A 140 -20.07 -10.75 -1.25
CA PHE A 140 -19.63 -9.35 -1.33
C PHE A 140 -20.78 -8.35 -1.39
N GLY A 141 -22.01 -8.82 -1.60
CA GLY A 141 -23.17 -7.95 -1.77
C GLY A 141 -23.28 -7.31 -3.15
N ILE A 142 -22.57 -7.83 -4.12
CA ILE A 142 -22.55 -7.31 -5.48
C ILE A 142 -23.11 -8.29 -6.48
#